data_a962c6fdac55df6881235ed41e5b8501
#
_entry.id   a962c6fdac55df6881235ed41e5b8501
#
_cell.length_a   1.000
_cell.length_b   1.000
_cell.length_c   1.000
_cell.angle_alpha   90.00
_cell.angle_beta   90.00
_cell.angle_gamma   90.00
#
_symmetry.space_group_name_H-M   'P 1'
#
loop_
_entity.id
_entity.type
_entity.pdbx_description
1 polymer ?
#
loop_
_entity_poly.entity_id
_entity_poly.type
_entity_poly.pdbx_seq_one_letter_code
_entity_poly.pdbx_strand_id
1 'polypeptide(L)'
;HGNKQIKTVHCEPFVSGLKQSVTRPYGQNVLRYQNTYYTLSTERIPYRKDKTEDDRFFILTLFALAGEIEARGAYSTEVQRIQLAVGLPPAHFGAQVERFTQYFGQRGMVEFEVQGKPYSIYIEDVACFPQAYAAAATMLHTLVEEPKAVILDIGGFTADYLLMKNGEIDLTSCDSLENGVILLYNKVRSKVNSELDLLLDEGD
;
A
#
# COMPACT_ATOMS: atom_id res chain seq x y z
N HIS A 1 1.39 1.14 -1.08
CA HIS A 1 0.97 -0.13 -0.46
C HIS A 1 1.41 -0.20 1.00
N GLY A 2 0.61 0.35 1.92
CA GLY A 2 0.85 0.21 3.36
C GLY A 2 0.20 -1.05 3.94
N ASN A 3 0.74 -1.59 5.03
CA ASN A 3 0.07 -2.65 5.79
C ASN A 3 -1.23 -2.15 6.48
N LYS A 4 -1.38 -0.83 6.65
CA LYS A 4 -2.60 -0.21 7.20
C LYS A 4 -3.62 0.09 6.12
N GLN A 5 -3.19 0.75 5.04
CA GLN A 5 -4.07 1.28 3.98
C GLN A 5 -3.40 1.21 2.62
N ILE A 6 -4.23 1.05 1.60
CA ILE A 6 -3.87 1.33 0.20
C ILE A 6 -4.26 2.78 -0.09
N LYS A 7 -3.34 3.51 -0.70
CA LYS A 7 -3.55 4.92 -1.10
C LYS A 7 -3.27 5.05 -2.58
N THR A 8 -4.08 5.82 -3.26
CA THR A 8 -3.95 6.18 -4.66
C THR A 8 -4.05 7.69 -4.83
N VAL A 9 -3.89 8.22 -6.02
CA VAL A 9 -3.84 9.67 -6.24
C VAL A 9 -5.23 10.31 -6.21
N HIS A 10 -6.24 9.64 -6.79
CA HIS A 10 -7.56 10.22 -7.00
C HIS A 10 -8.68 9.57 -6.17
N CYS A 11 -8.40 8.46 -5.48
CA CYS A 11 -9.40 7.76 -4.68
C CYS A 11 -9.13 7.91 -3.19
N GLU A 12 -10.19 7.85 -2.39
CA GLU A 12 -10.06 7.78 -0.94
C GLU A 12 -9.27 6.54 -0.51
N PRO A 13 -8.37 6.68 0.48
CA PRO A 13 -7.64 5.54 1.02
C PRO A 13 -8.59 4.48 1.59
N PHE A 14 -8.29 3.21 1.34
CA PHE A 14 -9.05 2.12 1.93
C PHE A 14 -8.16 1.18 2.76
N VAL A 15 -8.77 0.51 3.72
CA VAL A 15 -8.06 -0.42 4.63
C VAL A 15 -7.46 -1.57 3.84
N SER A 16 -6.22 -1.97 4.17
CA SER A 16 -5.58 -3.16 3.63
C SER A 16 -6.22 -4.43 4.21
N GLY A 17 -7.51 -4.59 3.97
CA GLY A 17 -8.36 -5.67 4.44
C GLY A 17 -9.07 -6.34 3.27
N LEU A 18 -9.08 -7.68 3.26
CA LEU A 18 -9.61 -8.48 2.16
C LEU A 18 -10.32 -9.72 2.69
N LYS A 19 -11.54 -9.95 2.20
CA LYS A 19 -12.28 -11.20 2.38
C LYS A 19 -12.41 -11.92 1.05
N GLN A 20 -12.30 -13.24 1.08
CA GLN A 20 -12.36 -14.12 -0.09
C GLN A 20 -13.58 -15.03 -0.02
N SER A 21 -14.22 -15.29 -1.16
CA SER A 21 -15.35 -16.20 -1.30
C SER A 21 -15.35 -16.91 -2.65
N VAL A 22 -15.82 -18.15 -2.69
CA VAL A 22 -16.07 -18.90 -3.95
C VAL A 22 -17.40 -18.51 -4.60
N THR A 23 -18.35 -17.99 -3.83
CA THR A 23 -19.64 -17.52 -4.32
C THR A 23 -19.68 -15.99 -4.29
N ARG A 24 -20.39 -15.39 -5.24
CA ARG A 24 -20.51 -13.93 -5.29
C ARG A 24 -21.17 -13.40 -4.02
N PRO A 25 -20.47 -12.60 -3.20
CA PRO A 25 -21.05 -12.01 -2.01
C PRO A 25 -22.07 -10.92 -2.39
N TYR A 26 -23.03 -10.70 -1.49
CA TYR A 26 -23.93 -9.55 -1.59
C TYR A 26 -23.18 -8.27 -1.17
N GLY A 27 -23.45 -7.16 -1.84
CA GLY A 27 -22.93 -5.86 -1.47
C GLY A 27 -22.15 -5.16 -2.58
N GLN A 28 -21.49 -4.09 -2.18
CA GLN A 28 -20.65 -3.25 -3.05
C GLN A 28 -19.17 -3.63 -2.92
N ASN A 29 -18.36 -3.17 -3.87
CA ASN A 29 -16.91 -3.42 -3.90
C ASN A 29 -16.55 -4.90 -3.99
N VAL A 30 -17.24 -5.64 -4.88
CA VAL A 30 -16.93 -7.03 -5.19
C VAL A 30 -16.03 -7.08 -6.41
N LEU A 31 -14.84 -7.66 -6.24
CA LEU A 31 -13.90 -7.96 -7.31
C LEU A 31 -13.93 -9.46 -7.59
N ARG A 32 -13.92 -9.85 -8.87
CA ARG A 32 -13.73 -11.23 -9.32
C ARG A 32 -12.40 -11.34 -10.07
N TYR A 33 -11.57 -12.27 -9.62
CA TYR A 33 -10.31 -12.61 -10.26
C TYR A 33 -10.06 -14.12 -10.16
N GLN A 34 -9.69 -14.77 -11.26
CA GLN A 34 -9.42 -16.22 -11.33
C GLN A 34 -10.52 -17.08 -10.67
N ASN A 35 -11.80 -16.80 -11.01
CA ASN A 35 -12.99 -17.49 -10.46
C ASN A 35 -13.21 -17.36 -8.94
N THR A 36 -12.50 -16.47 -8.29
CA THR A 36 -12.66 -16.15 -6.86
C THR A 36 -13.18 -14.74 -6.70
N TYR A 37 -14.07 -14.55 -5.75
CA TYR A 37 -14.61 -13.24 -5.40
C TYR A 37 -13.88 -12.68 -4.18
N TYR A 38 -13.64 -11.38 -4.21
CA TYR A 38 -12.98 -10.64 -3.15
C TYR A 38 -13.80 -9.41 -2.80
N THR A 39 -13.82 -9.06 -1.52
CA THR A 39 -14.41 -7.81 -1.03
C THR A 39 -13.43 -7.11 -0.12
N LEU A 40 -13.45 -5.78 -0.14
CA LEU A 40 -12.71 -4.99 0.84
C LEU A 40 -13.31 -5.21 2.23
N SER A 41 -12.46 -5.22 3.24
CA SER A 41 -12.83 -5.41 4.64
C SER A 41 -12.27 -4.25 5.47
N THR A 42 -13.01 -3.84 6.49
CA THR A 42 -12.51 -2.92 7.52
C THR A 42 -11.51 -3.60 8.45
N GLU A 43 -11.55 -4.92 8.50
CA GLU A 43 -10.60 -5.73 9.24
C GLU A 43 -9.33 -5.93 8.40
N ARG A 44 -8.21 -5.46 8.91
CA ARG A 44 -6.93 -5.51 8.20
C ARG A 44 -6.41 -6.93 8.08
N ILE A 45 -5.73 -7.22 6.97
CA ILE A 45 -4.86 -8.42 6.91
C ILE A 45 -3.73 -8.28 7.94
N PRO A 46 -3.28 -9.39 8.55
CA PRO A 46 -2.15 -9.36 9.49
C PRO A 46 -0.93 -8.69 8.87
N TYR A 47 -0.14 -8.00 9.71
CA TYR A 47 1.11 -7.39 9.27
C TYR A 47 2.02 -8.40 8.56
N ARG A 48 2.56 -8.00 7.42
CA ARG A 48 3.46 -8.79 6.59
C ARG A 48 4.73 -8.01 6.30
N LYS A 49 5.87 -8.59 6.66
CA LYS A 49 7.19 -8.07 6.24
C LYS A 49 7.39 -8.26 4.75
N ASP A 50 7.00 -9.44 4.24
CA ASP A 50 7.01 -9.77 2.83
C ASP A 50 5.58 -9.77 2.27
N LYS A 51 5.30 -8.81 1.40
CA LYS A 51 3.99 -8.65 0.78
C LYS A 51 3.78 -9.55 -0.44
N THR A 52 4.82 -10.30 -0.83
CA THR A 52 4.80 -11.19 -2.00
C THR A 52 4.49 -12.64 -1.66
N GLU A 53 4.26 -12.95 -0.36
CA GLU A 53 3.97 -14.31 0.10
C GLU A 53 2.68 -14.90 -0.48
N ASP A 54 1.72 -14.04 -0.79
CA ASP A 54 0.43 -14.42 -1.39
C ASP A 54 -0.14 -13.30 -2.27
N ASP A 55 -1.27 -13.55 -2.92
CA ASP A 55 -1.87 -12.60 -3.87
C ASP A 55 -2.69 -11.47 -3.23
N ARG A 56 -2.80 -11.37 -1.91
CA ARG A 56 -3.67 -10.38 -1.26
C ARG A 56 -3.31 -8.95 -1.61
N PHE A 57 -2.02 -8.60 -1.61
CA PHE A 57 -1.59 -7.26 -2.00
C PHE A 57 -1.78 -7.00 -3.50
N PHE A 58 -1.66 -8.02 -4.33
CA PHE A 58 -2.00 -7.91 -5.75
C PHE A 58 -3.50 -7.63 -5.95
N ILE A 59 -4.37 -8.37 -5.28
CA ILE A 59 -5.82 -8.17 -5.33
C ILE A 59 -6.21 -6.76 -4.83
N LEU A 60 -5.62 -6.30 -3.73
CA LEU A 60 -5.81 -4.92 -3.25
C LEU A 60 -5.36 -3.88 -4.29
N THR A 61 -4.31 -4.19 -5.06
CA THR A 61 -3.85 -3.33 -6.17
C THR A 61 -4.85 -3.32 -7.32
N LEU A 62 -5.51 -4.44 -7.63
CA LEU A 62 -6.57 -4.46 -8.66
C LEU A 62 -7.75 -3.57 -8.27
N PHE A 63 -8.17 -3.57 -6.99
CA PHE A 63 -9.17 -2.60 -6.51
C PHE A 63 -8.72 -1.15 -6.69
N ALA A 64 -7.46 -0.87 -6.34
CA ALA A 64 -6.89 0.47 -6.48
C ALA A 64 -6.83 0.92 -7.94
N LEU A 65 -6.41 0.03 -8.86
CA LEU A 65 -6.32 0.31 -10.29
C LEU A 65 -7.71 0.56 -10.89
N ALA A 66 -8.70 -0.27 -10.56
CA ALA A 66 -10.08 -0.04 -11.03
C ALA A 66 -10.60 1.32 -10.55
N GLY A 67 -10.39 1.66 -9.27
CA GLY A 67 -10.78 2.96 -8.72
C GLY A 67 -10.10 4.12 -9.44
N GLU A 68 -8.77 4.05 -9.68
CA GLU A 68 -8.03 5.09 -10.41
C GLU A 68 -8.49 5.25 -11.86
N ILE A 69 -8.75 4.14 -12.56
CA ILE A 69 -9.29 4.15 -13.93
C ILE A 69 -10.64 4.87 -13.98
N GLU A 70 -11.53 4.58 -13.03
CA GLU A 70 -12.84 5.23 -12.94
C GLU A 70 -12.71 6.72 -12.57
N ALA A 71 -11.90 7.05 -11.56
CA ALA A 71 -11.73 8.42 -11.10
C ALA A 71 -11.15 9.35 -12.19
N ARG A 72 -10.34 8.79 -13.09
CA ARG A 72 -9.79 9.51 -14.24
C ARG A 72 -10.74 9.56 -15.44
N GLY A 73 -11.89 8.88 -15.41
CA GLY A 73 -12.76 8.71 -16.57
C GLY A 73 -12.09 7.94 -17.73
N ALA A 74 -11.09 7.11 -17.42
CA ALA A 74 -10.25 6.42 -18.39
C ALA A 74 -10.69 4.98 -18.66
N TYR A 75 -11.88 4.59 -18.21
CA TYR A 75 -12.39 3.24 -18.43
C TYR A 75 -12.51 2.94 -19.93
N SER A 76 -12.00 1.78 -20.32
CA SER A 76 -12.15 1.20 -21.66
C SER A 76 -12.34 -0.31 -21.56
N THR A 77 -13.03 -0.90 -22.52
CA THR A 77 -13.10 -2.36 -22.70
C THR A 77 -11.84 -2.94 -23.39
N GLU A 78 -11.01 -2.06 -23.93
CA GLU A 78 -9.70 -2.46 -24.48
C GLU A 78 -8.66 -2.66 -23.38
N VAL A 79 -7.59 -3.32 -23.72
CA VAL A 79 -6.46 -3.56 -22.81
C VAL A 79 -5.80 -2.22 -22.44
N GLN A 80 -5.78 -1.92 -21.15
CA GLN A 80 -5.13 -0.72 -20.63
C GLN A 80 -3.69 -1.05 -20.19
N ARG A 81 -2.75 -0.29 -20.72
CA ARG A 81 -1.34 -0.42 -20.38
C ARG A 81 -1.05 0.38 -19.12
N ILE A 82 -0.48 -0.29 -18.11
CA ILE A 82 -0.24 0.27 -16.78
C ILE A 82 1.26 0.32 -16.50
N GLN A 83 1.74 1.52 -16.17
CA GLN A 83 3.01 1.71 -15.48
C GLN A 83 2.72 1.84 -13.99
N LEU A 84 3.22 0.91 -13.19
CA LEU A 84 2.89 0.78 -11.78
C LEU A 84 4.03 1.28 -10.90
N ALA A 85 3.78 2.31 -10.08
CA ALA A 85 4.70 2.74 -9.04
C ALA A 85 4.29 2.13 -7.70
N VAL A 86 5.22 1.43 -7.05
CA VAL A 86 4.99 0.77 -5.76
C VAL A 86 6.06 1.17 -4.74
N GLY A 87 5.79 0.96 -3.45
CA GLY A 87 6.73 1.34 -2.40
C GLY A 87 6.97 0.25 -1.38
N LEU A 88 8.22 0.12 -0.96
CA LEU A 88 8.67 -0.74 0.14
C LEU A 88 9.22 0.09 1.31
N PRO A 89 9.08 -0.39 2.56
CA PRO A 89 9.79 0.21 3.68
C PRO A 89 11.30 0.28 3.42
N PRO A 90 12.00 1.35 3.81
CA PRO A 90 13.44 1.50 3.57
C PRO A 90 14.27 0.32 4.05
N ALA A 91 13.99 -0.21 5.25
CA ALA A 91 14.68 -1.37 5.82
C ALA A 91 14.59 -2.64 4.96
N HIS A 92 13.55 -2.77 4.14
CA HIS A 92 13.32 -3.94 3.30
C HIS A 92 13.65 -3.71 1.83
N PHE A 93 13.90 -2.47 1.43
CA PHE A 93 14.05 -2.09 0.03
C PHE A 93 15.16 -2.88 -0.66
N GLY A 94 16.39 -2.86 -0.13
CA GLY A 94 17.52 -3.54 -0.73
C GLY A 94 17.32 -5.06 -0.92
N ALA A 95 16.67 -5.72 0.07
CA ALA A 95 16.49 -7.17 0.05
C ALA A 95 15.26 -7.64 -0.75
N GLN A 96 14.26 -6.77 -0.95
CA GLN A 96 12.97 -7.18 -1.50
C GLN A 96 12.60 -6.50 -2.82
N VAL A 97 13.34 -5.47 -3.26
CA VAL A 97 12.98 -4.67 -4.44
C VAL A 97 12.76 -5.51 -5.70
N GLU A 98 13.68 -6.41 -6.02
CA GLU A 98 13.59 -7.25 -7.21
C GLU A 98 12.37 -8.17 -7.16
N ARG A 99 12.19 -8.88 -6.04
CA ARG A 99 11.06 -9.79 -5.85
C ARG A 99 9.72 -9.04 -5.86
N PHE A 100 9.66 -7.86 -5.24
CA PHE A 100 8.44 -7.05 -5.20
C PHE A 100 8.09 -6.49 -6.58
N THR A 101 9.08 -6.07 -7.36
CA THR A 101 8.92 -5.66 -8.76
C THR A 101 8.42 -6.82 -9.62
N GLN A 102 9.04 -8.00 -9.49
CA GLN A 102 8.62 -9.20 -10.20
C GLN A 102 7.22 -9.68 -9.83
N TYR A 103 6.84 -9.56 -8.55
CA TYR A 103 5.52 -9.95 -8.04
C TYR A 103 4.37 -9.28 -8.82
N PHE A 104 4.53 -8.04 -9.24
CA PHE A 104 3.58 -7.35 -10.10
C PHE A 104 3.87 -7.54 -11.59
N GLY A 105 5.14 -7.39 -12.01
CA GLY A 105 5.53 -7.35 -13.41
C GLY A 105 5.36 -8.67 -14.16
N GLN A 106 5.54 -9.81 -13.49
CA GLN A 106 5.38 -11.13 -14.11
C GLN A 106 3.92 -11.51 -14.43
N ARG A 107 2.94 -10.70 -13.99
CA ARG A 107 1.51 -11.00 -14.23
C ARG A 107 1.09 -10.84 -15.69
N GLY A 108 1.78 -9.97 -16.44
CA GLY A 108 1.46 -9.71 -17.84
C GLY A 108 0.04 -9.18 -18.02
N MET A 109 -0.74 -9.89 -18.86
CA MET A 109 -2.17 -9.60 -19.06
C MET A 109 -2.99 -10.06 -17.85
N VAL A 110 -3.79 -9.16 -17.30
CA VAL A 110 -4.66 -9.44 -16.16
C VAL A 110 -6.09 -9.04 -16.50
N GLU A 111 -6.98 -10.01 -16.42
CA GLU A 111 -8.42 -9.82 -16.59
C GLU A 111 -9.13 -10.00 -15.25
N PHE A 112 -9.97 -9.05 -14.88
CA PHE A 112 -10.75 -9.09 -13.65
C PHE A 112 -12.04 -8.28 -13.79
N GLU A 113 -12.94 -8.43 -12.86
CA GLU A 113 -14.19 -7.68 -12.81
C GLU A 113 -14.31 -6.95 -11.47
N VAL A 114 -14.80 -5.71 -11.50
CA VAL A 114 -15.23 -5.00 -10.29
C VAL A 114 -16.69 -4.59 -10.46
N GLN A 115 -17.54 -5.01 -9.53
CA GLN A 115 -18.99 -4.77 -9.60
C GLN A 115 -19.67 -5.31 -10.89
N GLY A 116 -19.10 -6.37 -11.47
CA GLY A 116 -19.56 -6.93 -12.73
C GLY A 116 -19.10 -6.16 -13.97
N LYS A 117 -18.29 -5.11 -13.82
CA LYS A 117 -17.68 -4.36 -14.90
C LYS A 117 -16.31 -4.97 -15.21
N PRO A 118 -16.04 -5.41 -16.45
CA PRO A 118 -14.79 -6.06 -16.81
C PRO A 118 -13.65 -5.05 -16.97
N TYR A 119 -12.46 -5.46 -16.58
CA TYR A 119 -11.20 -4.74 -16.77
C TYR A 119 -10.18 -5.69 -17.39
N SER A 120 -9.46 -5.19 -18.39
CA SER A 120 -8.29 -5.84 -18.99
C SER A 120 -7.11 -4.91 -18.90
N ILE A 121 -6.08 -5.29 -18.14
CA ILE A 121 -4.87 -4.48 -17.95
C ILE A 121 -3.64 -5.27 -18.36
N TYR A 122 -2.61 -4.55 -18.82
CA TYR A 122 -1.29 -5.08 -19.04
C TYR A 122 -0.28 -4.25 -18.25
N ILE A 123 0.38 -4.88 -17.26
CA ILE A 123 1.42 -4.21 -16.47
C ILE A 123 2.70 -4.19 -17.29
N GLU A 124 3.02 -3.04 -17.89
CA GLU A 124 4.18 -2.87 -18.76
C GLU A 124 5.47 -2.75 -17.98
N ASP A 125 5.41 -1.98 -16.90
CA ASP A 125 6.57 -1.66 -16.09
C ASP A 125 6.18 -1.47 -14.62
N VAL A 126 7.10 -1.79 -13.73
CA VAL A 126 6.93 -1.64 -12.28
C VAL A 126 8.15 -0.93 -11.71
N ALA A 127 7.96 0.31 -11.30
CA ALA A 127 8.95 1.08 -10.58
C ALA A 127 8.72 0.95 -9.06
N CYS A 128 9.73 0.47 -8.33
CA CYS A 128 9.67 0.33 -6.89
C CYS A 128 10.55 1.40 -6.21
N PHE A 129 9.98 2.10 -5.23
CA PHE A 129 10.64 3.17 -4.50
C PHE A 129 10.66 2.88 -2.99
N PRO A 130 11.62 3.42 -2.23
CA PRO A 130 11.50 3.47 -0.77
C PRO A 130 10.27 4.29 -0.38
N GLN A 131 9.52 3.82 0.61
CA GLN A 131 8.41 4.59 1.18
C GLN A 131 8.94 5.93 1.69
N ALA A 132 8.09 6.96 1.73
CA ALA A 132 8.41 8.36 1.96
C ALA A 132 9.18 9.07 0.81
N TYR A 133 9.84 8.35 -0.11
CA TYR A 133 10.55 9.01 -1.22
C TYR A 133 9.61 9.82 -2.13
N ALA A 134 8.40 9.31 -2.39
CA ALA A 134 7.42 10.04 -3.19
C ALA A 134 7.04 11.40 -2.57
N ALA A 135 6.98 11.47 -1.23
CA ALA A 135 6.77 12.73 -0.53
C ALA A 135 8.01 13.65 -0.64
N ALA A 136 9.21 13.09 -0.51
CA ALA A 136 10.47 13.83 -0.70
C ALA A 136 10.58 14.39 -2.12
N ALA A 137 10.16 13.62 -3.13
CA ALA A 137 10.22 14.02 -4.53
C ALA A 137 9.40 15.31 -4.82
N THR A 138 8.32 15.55 -4.10
CA THR A 138 7.53 16.79 -4.24
C THR A 138 8.26 18.04 -3.74
N MET A 139 9.28 17.87 -2.89
CA MET A 139 10.08 18.94 -2.29
C MET A 139 11.56 18.87 -2.73
N LEU A 140 11.86 18.08 -3.76
CA LEU A 140 13.24 17.81 -4.15
C LEU A 140 14.04 19.08 -4.45
N HIS A 141 13.42 20.08 -5.07
CA HIS A 141 14.04 21.39 -5.35
C HIS A 141 14.58 22.10 -4.10
N THR A 142 13.92 21.92 -2.95
CA THR A 142 14.39 22.44 -1.66
C THR A 142 15.42 21.51 -1.01
N LEU A 143 15.18 20.21 -1.12
CA LEU A 143 16.04 19.21 -0.47
C LEU A 143 17.43 19.09 -1.09
N VAL A 144 17.59 19.42 -2.38
CA VAL A 144 18.92 19.42 -3.05
C VAL A 144 19.82 20.56 -2.59
N GLU A 145 19.24 21.63 -2.06
CA GLU A 145 20.00 22.78 -1.51
C GLU A 145 20.54 22.47 -0.09
N GLU A 146 19.98 21.45 0.56
CA GLU A 146 20.39 21.08 1.91
C GLU A 146 21.49 20.00 1.88
N PRO A 147 22.61 20.19 2.58
CA PRO A 147 23.68 19.17 2.65
C PRO A 147 23.18 17.85 3.20
N LYS A 148 22.23 17.89 4.15
CA LYS A 148 21.56 16.74 4.73
C LYS A 148 20.10 17.06 5.06
N ALA A 149 19.20 16.13 4.72
CA ALA A 149 17.80 16.18 5.12
C ALA A 149 17.35 14.82 5.63
N VAL A 150 16.47 14.82 6.62
CA VAL A 150 15.82 13.61 7.14
C VAL A 150 14.34 13.71 6.85
N ILE A 151 13.78 12.69 6.18
CA ILE A 151 12.35 12.54 5.98
C ILE A 151 11.85 11.46 6.94
N LEU A 152 10.85 11.80 7.74
CA LEU A 152 10.21 10.89 8.69
C LEU A 152 8.78 10.60 8.22
N ASP A 153 8.48 9.33 7.92
CA ASP A 153 7.14 8.84 7.60
C ASP A 153 6.61 7.98 8.76
N ILE A 154 5.63 8.52 9.49
CA ILE A 154 5.03 7.80 10.62
C ILE A 154 3.79 7.08 10.12
N GLY A 155 3.96 5.80 9.78
CA GLY A 155 2.90 4.91 9.32
C GLY A 155 2.11 4.25 10.45
N GLY A 156 1.21 3.33 10.07
CA GLY A 156 0.41 2.58 11.04
C GLY A 156 1.24 1.61 11.90
N PHE A 157 2.14 0.87 11.26
CA PHE A 157 2.97 -0.16 11.90
C PHE A 157 4.43 0.24 12.04
N THR A 158 4.94 1.02 11.10
CA THR A 158 6.34 1.47 11.07
C THR A 158 6.45 2.98 11.14
N ALA A 159 7.56 3.45 11.66
CA ALA A 159 8.08 4.79 11.43
C ALA A 159 9.34 4.64 10.57
N ASP A 160 9.24 5.09 9.33
CA ASP A 160 10.29 4.99 8.34
C ASP A 160 11.07 6.30 8.29
N TYR A 161 12.39 6.25 8.22
CA TYR A 161 13.17 7.44 7.99
C TYR A 161 14.13 7.26 6.81
N LEU A 162 14.20 8.31 5.99
CA LEU A 162 15.11 8.45 4.88
C LEU A 162 16.11 9.55 5.18
N LEU A 163 17.41 9.24 5.07
CA LEU A 163 18.46 10.25 5.04
C LEU A 163 18.76 10.61 3.60
N MET A 164 18.73 11.90 3.31
CA MET A 164 19.21 12.45 2.03
C MET A 164 20.48 13.24 2.25
N LYS A 165 21.42 13.12 1.32
CA LYS A 165 22.66 13.91 1.26
C LYS A 165 22.75 14.57 -0.11
N ASN A 166 22.80 15.88 -0.15
CA ASN A 166 22.85 16.66 -1.39
C ASN A 166 21.75 16.26 -2.40
N GLY A 167 20.52 16.01 -1.90
CA GLY A 167 19.39 15.62 -2.71
C GLY A 167 19.32 14.14 -3.11
N GLU A 168 20.30 13.32 -2.75
CA GLU A 168 20.31 11.88 -3.03
C GLU A 168 20.01 11.06 -1.77
N ILE A 169 19.29 9.93 -1.94
CA ILE A 169 18.99 9.03 -0.81
C ILE A 169 20.24 8.23 -0.43
N ASP A 170 20.58 8.28 0.83
CA ASP A 170 21.58 7.39 1.43
C ASP A 170 20.89 6.15 2.03
N LEU A 171 20.64 5.14 1.20
CA LEU A 171 19.97 3.90 1.61
C LEU A 171 20.68 3.17 2.77
N THR A 172 21.97 3.38 2.95
CA THR A 172 22.73 2.75 4.05
C THR A 172 22.41 3.34 5.42
N SER A 173 21.87 4.56 5.42
CA SER A 173 21.47 5.31 6.62
C SER A 173 19.96 5.46 6.75
N CYS A 174 19.19 4.70 5.97
CA CYS A 174 17.73 4.66 6.06
C CYS A 174 17.28 3.41 6.82
N ASP A 175 16.19 3.49 7.58
CA ASP A 175 15.67 2.34 8.31
C ASP A 175 14.17 2.46 8.57
N SER A 176 13.58 1.40 9.11
CA SER A 176 12.18 1.30 9.47
C SER A 176 12.06 0.78 10.89
N LEU A 177 11.52 1.59 11.78
CA LEU A 177 11.24 1.20 13.16
C LEU A 177 9.85 0.60 13.23
N GLU A 178 9.70 -0.58 13.83
CA GLU A 178 8.40 -1.22 14.08
C GLU A 178 7.65 -0.52 15.24
N ASN A 179 7.50 0.80 15.18
CA ASN A 179 6.89 1.66 16.19
C ASN A 179 5.92 2.67 15.55
N GLY A 180 4.99 2.18 14.74
CA GLY A 180 3.98 3.02 14.12
C GLY A 180 2.86 3.45 15.08
N VAL A 181 1.97 4.30 14.58
CA VAL A 181 0.88 4.94 15.36
C VAL A 181 -0.06 3.92 16.02
N ILE A 182 -0.30 2.78 15.38
CA ILE A 182 -1.17 1.72 15.94
C ILE A 182 -0.59 1.16 17.25
N LEU A 183 0.73 0.92 17.26
CA LEU A 183 1.40 0.44 18.49
C LEU A 183 1.37 1.51 19.59
N LEU A 184 1.49 2.79 19.23
CA LEU A 184 1.34 3.89 20.18
C LEU A 184 -0.07 3.90 20.78
N TYR A 185 -1.12 3.87 19.95
CA TYR A 185 -2.50 3.83 20.42
C TYR A 185 -2.79 2.63 21.31
N ASN A 186 -2.32 1.44 20.94
CA ASN A 186 -2.50 0.24 21.75
C ASN A 186 -1.82 0.37 23.13
N LYS A 187 -0.62 0.95 23.19
CA LYS A 187 0.08 1.20 24.45
C LYS A 187 -0.65 2.24 25.30
N VAL A 188 -1.11 3.33 24.70
CA VAL A 188 -1.88 4.38 25.41
C VAL A 188 -3.18 3.79 25.94
N ARG A 189 -3.96 3.12 25.08
CA ARG A 189 -5.22 2.48 25.49
C ARG A 189 -5.02 1.50 26.63
N SER A 190 -4.03 0.60 26.53
CA SER A 190 -3.73 -0.36 27.59
C SER A 190 -3.39 0.35 28.91
N LYS A 191 -2.61 1.42 28.85
CA LYS A 191 -2.25 2.21 30.03
C LYS A 191 -3.47 2.91 30.64
N VAL A 192 -4.29 3.56 29.81
CA VAL A 192 -5.53 4.23 30.26
C VAL A 192 -6.50 3.22 30.88
N ASN A 193 -6.73 2.07 30.22
CA ASN A 193 -7.59 1.03 30.76
C ASN A 193 -7.10 0.53 32.12
N SER A 194 -5.78 0.33 32.28
CA SER A 194 -5.22 -0.14 33.54
C SER A 194 -5.20 0.91 34.66
N GLU A 195 -5.04 2.19 34.34
CA GLU A 195 -4.95 3.26 35.35
C GLU A 195 -6.32 3.81 35.75
N LEU A 196 -7.30 3.79 34.85
CA LEU A 196 -8.62 4.36 35.06
C LEU A 196 -9.74 3.32 35.15
N ASP A 197 -9.40 2.03 35.14
CA ASP A 197 -10.36 0.91 35.17
C ASP A 197 -11.43 1.01 34.07
N LEU A 198 -10.99 1.37 32.84
CA LEU A 198 -11.85 1.52 31.67
C LEU A 198 -11.71 0.29 30.76
N LEU A 199 -12.66 0.14 29.82
CA LEU A 199 -12.68 -0.91 28.80
C LEU A 199 -12.77 -0.27 27.40
N LEU A 200 -11.83 0.64 27.10
CA LEU A 200 -11.75 1.28 25.78
C LEU A 200 -11.35 0.24 24.72
N ASP A 201 -11.97 0.31 23.54
CA ASP A 201 -11.64 -0.53 22.39
C ASP A 201 -10.95 0.26 21.24
N GLU A 202 -10.83 -0.34 20.04
CA GLU A 202 -10.19 0.33 18.89
C GLU A 202 -11.04 1.46 18.29
N GLY A 203 -12.30 1.58 18.67
CA GLY A 203 -13.23 2.60 18.19
C GLY A 203 -13.29 3.84 19.07
N ASP A 204 -12.78 3.73 20.31
CA ASP A 204 -12.76 4.80 21.30
C ASP A 204 -11.49 5.66 21.16
#